data_f904141300e1b40b2eed1e71fa7c6f5c
#
_entry.id   f904141300e1b40b2eed1e71fa7c6f5c
#
_cell.length_a   1.000
_cell.length_b   1.000
_cell.length_c   1.000
_cell.angle_alpha   90.00
_cell.angle_beta   90.00
_cell.angle_gamma   90.00
#
_symmetry.space_group_name_H-M   'P 1'
#
loop_
_entity.id
_entity.type
_entity.pdbx_description
1 polymer ?
#
loop_
_entity_poly.entity_id
_entity_poly.type
_entity_poly.pdbx_seq_one_letter_code
_entity_poly.pdbx_strand_id
1 'polypeptide(L)'
;MRHFSYLSAPETDRLFHLAPQELSLDSDASLLAAALGATLYCPATRPDLVKDIRKQAARGAVSMVICLEDSIADADVPAAETNLVAALAELHASRNSASGTPTSGTPPELMLFVRVRTPEQLLSLAERCGRSLDVLTGFVIPKFENVTGAAQRFLDALHTVNDARRAAAPGARPLRVMPILESPLMIHAETRTSTLTGIFAVLEANRPDILAVRIGATDMSSAYGLRRSRDLTIYDVKVVSAVIGDIVNRLGRPDGFVISGPVWEHYSSGERLLRPMLRSSPFAEADELGLRQRLLTANLDGLIREIELDQANGLLGKTVIHPSHVPLVHAMSVISHEAYLDALHISGASGGGAAASPYRNKMNEMKPHQAWAASTLVRAAAFGVAAPDITYVDLLEASMN
;
A
#
# COMPACT_ATOMS: atom_id res chain seq x y z
N MET A 1 -2.59 -14.94 3.79
CA MET A 1 -2.73 -14.03 2.61
C MET A 1 -1.47 -14.08 1.75
N ARG A 2 -1.61 -14.02 0.43
CA ARG A 2 -0.49 -14.07 -0.51
C ARG A 2 -0.83 -13.25 -1.76
N HIS A 3 0.10 -12.46 -2.25
CA HIS A 3 -0.05 -11.83 -3.54
C HIS A 3 -0.19 -12.90 -4.64
N PHE A 4 -0.98 -12.62 -5.66
CA PHE A 4 -1.23 -13.54 -6.77
C PHE A 4 -1.81 -14.91 -6.36
N SER A 5 -2.53 -14.99 -5.21
CA SER A 5 -3.13 -16.23 -4.73
C SER A 5 -4.21 -16.80 -5.64
N TYR A 6 -4.71 -16.03 -6.59
CA TYR A 6 -5.69 -16.45 -7.60
C TYR A 6 -5.08 -17.20 -8.79
N LEU A 7 -3.75 -17.16 -8.95
CA LEU A 7 -3.06 -17.90 -10.01
C LEU A 7 -3.04 -19.40 -9.68
N SER A 8 -3.22 -20.22 -10.72
CA SER A 8 -3.03 -21.67 -10.63
C SER A 8 -1.54 -22.02 -10.39
N ALA A 9 -1.28 -23.24 -9.91
CA ALA A 9 0.09 -23.71 -9.71
C ALA A 9 0.93 -23.67 -11.02
N PRO A 10 0.43 -24.16 -12.19
CA PRO A 10 1.18 -24.05 -13.44
C PRO A 10 1.48 -22.60 -13.87
N GLU A 11 0.56 -21.65 -13.64
CA GLU A 11 0.80 -20.24 -13.93
C GLU A 11 1.83 -19.66 -12.98
N THR A 12 1.76 -19.98 -11.70
CA THR A 12 2.76 -19.56 -10.69
C THR A 12 4.15 -20.08 -11.08
N ASP A 13 4.28 -21.35 -11.43
CA ASP A 13 5.56 -21.95 -11.83
C ASP A 13 6.12 -21.34 -13.12
N ARG A 14 5.26 -20.92 -14.04
CA ARG A 14 5.67 -20.24 -15.29
C ARG A 14 6.13 -18.80 -15.04
N LEU A 15 5.42 -18.08 -14.19
CA LEU A 15 5.60 -16.63 -14.04
C LEU A 15 6.66 -16.26 -13.01
N PHE A 16 6.90 -17.11 -12.02
CA PHE A 16 7.78 -16.79 -10.90
C PHE A 16 8.99 -17.70 -10.82
N HIS A 17 10.17 -17.09 -10.68
CA HIS A 17 11.38 -17.77 -10.21
C HIS A 17 11.28 -18.08 -8.71
N LEU A 18 10.73 -17.15 -7.94
CA LEU A 18 10.40 -17.29 -6.53
C LEU A 18 8.99 -16.76 -6.31
N ALA A 19 8.05 -17.66 -5.99
CA ALA A 19 6.68 -17.28 -5.71
C ALA A 19 6.58 -16.35 -4.47
N PRO A 20 5.58 -15.44 -4.40
CA PRO A 20 5.33 -14.64 -3.20
C PRO A 20 5.13 -15.53 -1.97
N GLN A 21 5.70 -15.09 -0.85
CA GLN A 21 5.60 -15.79 0.43
C GLN A 21 4.16 -15.75 0.98
N GLU A 22 3.74 -16.82 1.66
CA GLU A 22 2.51 -16.82 2.45
C GLU A 22 2.72 -15.92 3.68
N LEU A 23 1.79 -14.99 3.89
CA LEU A 23 1.80 -14.02 4.97
C LEU A 23 0.60 -14.25 5.90
N SER A 24 0.79 -13.97 7.18
CA SER A 24 -0.27 -13.84 8.16
C SER A 24 -0.24 -12.44 8.77
N LEU A 25 -1.27 -12.06 9.53
CA LEU A 25 -1.26 -10.79 10.26
C LEU A 25 -0.22 -10.75 11.39
N ASP A 26 0.36 -11.89 11.74
CA ASP A 26 1.44 -12.03 12.72
C ASP A 26 2.85 -12.05 12.09
N SER A 27 2.93 -11.94 10.75
CA SER A 27 4.21 -11.79 10.05
C SER A 27 4.94 -10.52 10.50
N ASP A 28 6.26 -10.49 10.27
CA ASP A 28 7.09 -9.34 10.62
C ASP A 28 6.53 -8.02 10.07
N ALA A 29 6.58 -6.96 10.88
CA ALA A 29 5.99 -5.67 10.54
C ALA A 29 6.63 -5.04 9.29
N SER A 30 7.92 -5.22 9.08
CA SER A 30 8.63 -4.70 7.90
C SER A 30 8.17 -5.41 6.63
N LEU A 31 7.94 -6.72 6.72
CA LEU A 31 7.41 -7.50 5.61
C LEU A 31 5.94 -7.15 5.31
N LEU A 32 5.10 -6.97 6.33
CA LEU A 32 3.71 -6.51 6.16
C LEU A 32 3.65 -5.11 5.55
N ALA A 33 4.51 -4.19 5.98
CA ALA A 33 4.61 -2.84 5.43
C ALA A 33 4.99 -2.85 3.95
N ALA A 34 5.98 -3.67 3.57
CA ALA A 34 6.35 -3.86 2.17
C ALA A 34 5.24 -4.51 1.35
N ALA A 35 4.51 -5.46 1.94
CA ALA A 35 3.45 -6.23 1.28
C ALA A 35 2.11 -5.47 1.14
N LEU A 36 1.96 -4.24 1.64
CA LEU A 36 0.73 -3.45 1.49
C LEU A 36 0.27 -3.35 0.03
N GLY A 37 1.20 -3.16 -0.91
CA GLY A 37 0.91 -3.11 -2.34
C GLY A 37 -0.16 -2.09 -2.70
N ALA A 38 -1.18 -2.54 -3.42
CA ALA A 38 -2.37 -1.77 -3.73
C ALA A 38 -3.32 -1.74 -2.52
N THR A 39 -3.26 -0.68 -1.71
CA THR A 39 -4.19 -0.51 -0.60
C THR A 39 -5.51 0.06 -1.10
N LEU A 40 -6.54 -0.79 -1.19
CA LEU A 40 -7.84 -0.43 -1.77
C LEU A 40 -8.75 0.25 -0.75
N TYR A 41 -9.16 1.49 -1.03
CA TYR A 41 -10.11 2.25 -0.22
C TYR A 41 -11.55 1.93 -0.61
N CYS A 42 -12.39 1.75 0.40
CA CYS A 42 -13.81 1.46 0.28
C CYS A 42 -14.60 2.36 1.25
N PRO A 43 -15.60 3.13 0.80
CA PRO A 43 -16.45 3.90 1.70
C PRO A 43 -17.22 2.98 2.66
N ALA A 44 -17.31 3.35 3.94
CA ALA A 44 -18.05 2.59 4.94
C ALA A 44 -19.58 2.61 4.74
N THR A 45 -20.08 3.48 3.85
CA THR A 45 -21.50 3.55 3.43
C THR A 45 -21.90 2.46 2.43
N ARG A 46 -20.98 1.62 1.98
CA ARG A 46 -21.32 0.50 1.08
C ARG A 46 -22.31 -0.45 1.74
N PRO A 47 -23.44 -0.79 1.08
CA PRO A 47 -24.51 -1.57 1.72
C PRO A 47 -24.07 -2.98 2.16
N ASP A 48 -23.18 -3.63 1.38
CA ASP A 48 -22.71 -5.00 1.61
C ASP A 48 -21.20 -5.04 1.85
N LEU A 49 -20.68 -4.37 2.89
CA LEU A 49 -19.24 -4.26 3.17
C LEU A 49 -18.55 -5.62 3.24
N VAL A 50 -19.13 -6.59 3.91
CA VAL A 50 -18.54 -7.93 4.06
C VAL A 50 -18.39 -8.63 2.71
N LYS A 51 -19.43 -8.56 1.87
CA LYS A 51 -19.40 -9.09 0.51
C LYS A 51 -18.33 -8.40 -0.34
N ASP A 52 -18.24 -7.07 -0.24
CA ASP A 52 -17.24 -6.29 -0.97
C ASP A 52 -15.82 -6.67 -0.52
N ILE A 53 -15.55 -6.75 0.79
CA ILE A 53 -14.26 -7.16 1.34
C ILE A 53 -13.87 -8.56 0.84
N ARG A 54 -14.76 -9.54 0.99
CA ARG A 54 -14.53 -10.92 0.53
C ARG A 54 -14.27 -11.00 -0.97
N LYS A 55 -15.06 -10.25 -1.75
CA LYS A 55 -14.92 -10.17 -3.20
C LYS A 55 -13.56 -9.63 -3.62
N GLN A 56 -13.09 -8.55 -2.99
CA GLN A 56 -11.80 -7.96 -3.32
C GLN A 56 -10.63 -8.85 -2.86
N ALA A 57 -10.73 -9.45 -1.68
CA ALA A 57 -9.75 -10.43 -1.21
C ALA A 57 -9.63 -11.62 -2.18
N ALA A 58 -10.75 -12.18 -2.65
CA ALA A 58 -10.76 -13.26 -3.65
C ALA A 58 -10.18 -12.84 -5.01
N ARG A 59 -10.17 -11.55 -5.31
CA ARG A 59 -9.55 -10.95 -6.52
C ARG A 59 -8.09 -10.52 -6.32
N GLY A 60 -7.50 -10.91 -5.18
CA GLY A 60 -6.09 -10.68 -4.90
C GLY A 60 -5.77 -9.37 -4.17
N ALA A 61 -6.75 -8.62 -3.68
CA ALA A 61 -6.47 -7.51 -2.76
C ALA A 61 -5.89 -8.07 -1.45
N VAL A 62 -4.71 -7.60 -1.06
CA VAL A 62 -4.01 -8.00 0.17
C VAL A 62 -4.20 -6.96 1.27
N SER A 63 -4.49 -5.72 0.93
CA SER A 63 -4.76 -4.65 1.90
C SER A 63 -5.96 -3.80 1.49
N MET A 64 -6.82 -3.47 2.47
CA MET A 64 -8.00 -2.60 2.27
C MET A 64 -8.17 -1.62 3.42
N VAL A 65 -8.73 -0.45 3.10
CA VAL A 65 -9.12 0.58 4.08
C VAL A 65 -10.62 0.82 3.96
N ILE A 66 -11.35 0.62 5.04
CA ILE A 66 -12.74 1.06 5.15
C ILE A 66 -12.72 2.51 5.66
N CYS A 67 -13.23 3.42 4.84
CA CYS A 67 -13.08 4.85 5.07
C CYS A 67 -14.33 5.45 5.71
N LEU A 68 -14.15 6.14 6.84
CA LEU A 68 -15.16 6.94 7.54
C LEU A 68 -14.91 8.46 7.39
N GLU A 69 -13.95 8.84 6.53
CA GLU A 69 -13.52 10.24 6.38
C GLU A 69 -13.93 10.79 5.00
N ASP A 70 -13.06 11.37 4.20
CA ASP A 70 -13.38 12.14 2.97
C ASP A 70 -14.17 11.38 1.88
N SER A 71 -14.27 10.06 1.95
CA SER A 71 -15.06 9.28 0.98
C SER A 71 -16.57 9.21 1.28
N ILE A 72 -17.01 9.77 2.40
CA ILE A 72 -18.42 9.78 2.84
C ILE A 72 -18.84 11.19 3.29
N ALA A 73 -20.12 11.52 3.13
CA ALA A 73 -20.66 12.79 3.62
C ALA A 73 -20.73 12.80 5.16
N ASP A 74 -20.59 13.98 5.77
CA ASP A 74 -20.66 14.11 7.24
C ASP A 74 -21.94 13.58 7.83
N ALA A 75 -23.07 13.79 7.15
CA ALA A 75 -24.37 13.30 7.58
C ALA A 75 -24.47 11.76 7.61
N ASP A 76 -23.66 11.06 6.82
CA ASP A 76 -23.70 9.60 6.71
C ASP A 76 -22.80 8.90 7.75
N VAL A 77 -21.96 9.63 8.48
CA VAL A 77 -20.99 9.06 9.42
C VAL A 77 -21.62 8.13 10.46
N PRO A 78 -22.71 8.48 11.16
CA PRO A 78 -23.30 7.59 12.17
C PRO A 78 -23.82 6.27 11.58
N ALA A 79 -24.40 6.32 10.39
CA ALA A 79 -24.88 5.14 9.67
C ALA A 79 -23.71 4.26 9.20
N ALA A 80 -22.66 4.90 8.66
CA ALA A 80 -21.44 4.24 8.20
C ALA A 80 -20.69 3.53 9.35
N GLU A 81 -20.60 4.16 10.52
CA GLU A 81 -20.03 3.52 11.71
C GLU A 81 -20.84 2.29 12.15
N THR A 82 -22.17 2.39 12.15
CA THR A 82 -23.04 1.27 12.52
C THR A 82 -22.86 0.11 11.53
N ASN A 83 -22.79 0.41 10.23
CA ASN A 83 -22.53 -0.57 9.18
C ASN A 83 -21.16 -1.23 9.35
N LEU A 84 -20.12 -0.44 9.63
CA LEU A 84 -18.77 -0.95 9.88
C LEU A 84 -18.73 -1.89 11.08
N VAL A 85 -19.34 -1.52 12.23
CA VAL A 85 -19.38 -2.35 13.44
C VAL A 85 -20.05 -3.70 13.15
N ALA A 86 -21.18 -3.69 12.43
CA ALA A 86 -21.88 -4.91 12.02
C ALA A 86 -21.01 -5.78 11.09
N ALA A 87 -20.34 -5.16 10.12
CA ALA A 87 -19.46 -5.87 9.19
C ALA A 87 -18.26 -6.51 9.88
N LEU A 88 -17.62 -5.82 10.84
CA LEU A 88 -16.50 -6.39 11.61
C LEU A 88 -16.97 -7.55 12.50
N ALA A 89 -18.16 -7.46 13.08
CA ALA A 89 -18.74 -8.54 13.88
C ALA A 89 -19.00 -9.80 13.02
N GLU A 90 -19.55 -9.64 11.81
CA GLU A 90 -19.77 -10.75 10.88
C GLU A 90 -18.45 -11.39 10.42
N LEU A 91 -17.45 -10.60 10.09
CA LEU A 91 -16.12 -11.09 9.69
C LEU A 91 -15.46 -11.86 10.84
N HIS A 92 -15.55 -11.35 12.06
CA HIS A 92 -15.01 -12.02 13.26
C HIS A 92 -15.71 -13.35 13.53
N ALA A 93 -17.04 -13.39 13.48
CA ALA A 93 -17.81 -14.61 13.65
C ALA A 93 -17.45 -15.67 12.61
N SER A 94 -17.28 -15.25 11.35
CA SER A 94 -16.90 -16.14 10.25
C SER A 94 -15.51 -16.77 10.45
N ARG A 95 -14.53 -16.01 10.99
CA ARG A 95 -13.19 -16.55 11.31
C ARG A 95 -13.24 -17.61 12.40
N ASN A 96 -14.02 -17.37 13.46
CA ASN A 96 -14.12 -18.28 14.60
C ASN A 96 -14.88 -19.57 14.27
N SER A 97 -15.82 -19.52 13.32
CA SER A 97 -16.56 -20.70 12.85
C SER A 97 -15.71 -21.62 11.94
N ALA A 98 -14.64 -21.09 11.36
CA ALA A 98 -13.72 -21.81 10.46
C ALA A 98 -12.55 -22.50 11.20
N SER A 99 -12.66 -22.79 12.51
CA SER A 99 -11.63 -23.45 13.34
C SER A 99 -11.40 -24.94 13.03
N GLY A 100 -11.70 -25.38 11.81
CA GLY A 100 -11.27 -26.62 11.17
C GLY A 100 -10.54 -26.30 9.89
N THR A 101 -9.77 -27.24 9.35
CA THR A 101 -8.99 -27.17 8.10
C THR A 101 -9.58 -26.17 7.10
N PRO A 102 -8.80 -25.28 6.46
CA PRO A 102 -9.32 -24.33 5.50
C PRO A 102 -10.16 -25.05 4.44
N THR A 103 -11.47 -24.95 4.54
CA THR A 103 -12.37 -25.50 3.53
C THR A 103 -12.38 -24.54 2.35
N SER A 104 -12.53 -25.08 1.15
CA SER A 104 -12.78 -24.33 -0.08
C SER A 104 -13.96 -23.38 0.13
N GLY A 105 -13.71 -22.13 0.54
CA GLY A 105 -14.74 -21.13 0.86
C GLY A 105 -14.41 -20.19 2.02
N THR A 106 -13.36 -20.46 2.80
CA THR A 106 -12.88 -19.50 3.80
C THR A 106 -12.29 -18.29 3.07
N PRO A 107 -12.78 -17.05 3.31
CA PRO A 107 -12.23 -15.89 2.64
C PRO A 107 -10.74 -15.75 2.97
N PRO A 108 -9.89 -15.43 2.00
CA PRO A 108 -8.49 -15.19 2.28
C PRO A 108 -8.36 -14.05 3.30
N GLU A 109 -7.44 -14.24 4.24
CA GLU A 109 -7.07 -13.18 5.18
C GLU A 109 -6.49 -11.99 4.40
N LEU A 110 -6.79 -10.77 4.83
CA LEU A 110 -6.20 -9.55 4.26
C LEU A 110 -5.89 -8.55 5.38
N MET A 111 -5.00 -7.61 5.12
CA MET A 111 -4.73 -6.48 6.00
C MET A 111 -5.88 -5.48 5.89
N LEU A 112 -6.76 -5.47 6.90
CA LEU A 112 -7.92 -4.59 6.96
C LEU A 112 -7.64 -3.42 7.90
N PHE A 113 -7.91 -2.20 7.44
CA PHE A 113 -7.75 -0.96 8.19
C PHE A 113 -9.05 -0.16 8.19
N VAL A 114 -9.18 0.73 9.18
CA VAL A 114 -10.25 1.73 9.23
C VAL A 114 -9.63 3.12 9.21
N ARG A 115 -10.01 3.97 8.25
CA ARG A 115 -9.66 5.39 8.28
C ARG A 115 -10.67 6.13 9.12
N VAL A 116 -10.23 6.64 10.26
CA VAL A 116 -11.03 7.39 11.23
C VAL A 116 -10.84 8.90 11.06
N ARG A 117 -11.73 9.71 11.64
CA ARG A 117 -11.69 11.19 11.59
C ARG A 117 -10.99 11.79 12.79
N THR A 118 -11.25 11.24 13.99
CA THR A 118 -10.77 11.79 15.25
C THR A 118 -10.33 10.69 16.22
N PRO A 119 -9.51 11.01 17.23
CA PRO A 119 -9.17 10.07 18.31
C PRO A 119 -10.39 9.54 19.06
N GLU A 120 -11.41 10.39 19.28
CA GLU A 120 -12.64 10.01 19.96
C GLU A 120 -13.45 9.00 19.16
N GLN A 121 -13.48 9.16 17.82
CA GLN A 121 -14.12 8.16 16.93
C GLN A 121 -13.38 6.82 17.01
N LEU A 122 -12.04 6.81 17.04
CA LEU A 122 -11.26 5.60 17.21
C LEU A 122 -11.62 4.88 18.52
N LEU A 123 -11.69 5.59 19.65
CA LEU A 123 -12.06 5.04 20.95
C LEU A 123 -13.51 4.49 20.95
N SER A 124 -14.46 5.27 20.45
CA SER A 124 -15.87 4.86 20.35
C SER A 124 -16.06 3.60 19.49
N LEU A 125 -15.38 3.53 18.34
CA LEU A 125 -15.42 2.34 17.49
C LEU A 125 -14.81 1.14 18.20
N ALA A 126 -13.70 1.33 18.90
CA ALA A 126 -13.04 0.25 19.62
C ALA A 126 -13.93 -0.34 20.71
N GLU A 127 -14.62 0.50 21.47
CA GLU A 127 -15.60 0.08 22.48
C GLU A 127 -16.76 -0.71 21.84
N ARG A 128 -17.37 -0.19 20.78
CA ARG A 128 -18.50 -0.81 20.08
C ARG A 128 -18.16 -2.13 19.39
N CYS A 129 -16.95 -2.24 18.84
CA CYS A 129 -16.48 -3.44 18.15
C CYS A 129 -15.99 -4.54 19.12
N GLY A 130 -15.44 -4.17 20.28
CA GLY A 130 -14.91 -5.13 21.24
C GLY A 130 -13.94 -6.11 20.57
N ARG A 131 -14.17 -7.42 20.73
CA ARG A 131 -13.32 -8.48 20.14
C ARG A 131 -13.36 -8.54 18.61
N SER A 132 -14.33 -7.92 17.95
CA SER A 132 -14.37 -7.87 16.49
C SER A 132 -13.23 -7.03 15.89
N LEU A 133 -12.52 -6.24 16.70
CA LEU A 133 -11.26 -5.58 16.30
C LEU A 133 -10.14 -6.57 15.91
N ASP A 134 -10.21 -7.82 16.30
CA ASP A 134 -9.19 -8.83 15.98
C ASP A 134 -9.09 -9.11 14.46
N VAL A 135 -10.10 -8.72 13.68
CA VAL A 135 -10.04 -8.79 12.21
C VAL A 135 -9.25 -7.65 11.58
N LEU A 136 -9.02 -6.55 12.32
CA LEU A 136 -8.28 -5.40 11.81
C LEU A 136 -6.77 -5.58 11.97
N THR A 137 -6.02 -5.01 11.03
CA THR A 137 -4.58 -4.76 11.17
C THR A 137 -4.33 -3.45 11.92
N GLY A 138 -5.21 -2.48 11.75
CA GLY A 138 -5.08 -1.19 12.44
C GLY A 138 -5.93 -0.07 11.85
N PHE A 139 -5.46 1.15 12.04
CA PHE A 139 -6.16 2.37 11.63
C PHE A 139 -5.32 3.21 10.67
N VAL A 140 -6.02 4.01 9.85
CA VAL A 140 -5.42 5.06 9.02
C VAL A 140 -5.77 6.40 9.64
N ILE A 141 -4.76 7.22 9.91
CA ILE A 141 -4.91 8.51 10.59
C ILE A 141 -4.75 9.63 9.55
N PRO A 142 -5.82 10.37 9.22
CA PRO A 142 -5.75 11.47 8.28
C PRO A 142 -5.03 12.69 8.89
N LYS A 143 -4.53 13.56 8.03
CA LYS A 143 -3.99 14.89 8.37
C LYS A 143 -3.01 14.86 9.55
N PHE A 144 -2.15 13.83 9.56
CA PHE A 144 -1.23 13.56 10.67
C PHE A 144 -0.19 14.68 10.80
N GLU A 145 -0.24 15.39 11.93
CA GLU A 145 0.71 16.45 12.27
C GLU A 145 0.77 16.62 13.79
N ASN A 146 1.82 17.22 14.31
CA ASN A 146 2.01 17.37 15.76
C ASN A 146 2.08 18.82 16.25
N VAL A 147 1.80 19.80 15.39
CA VAL A 147 1.80 21.22 15.81
C VAL A 147 0.64 21.51 16.77
N THR A 148 -0.53 20.90 16.50
CA THR A 148 -1.71 20.97 17.38
C THR A 148 -1.75 19.84 18.42
N GLY A 149 -0.78 18.93 18.41
CA GLY A 149 -0.78 17.72 19.22
C GLY A 149 -1.75 16.63 18.74
N ALA A 150 -2.32 16.76 17.52
CA ALA A 150 -3.30 15.80 17.00
C ALA A 150 -2.69 14.41 16.83
N ALA A 151 -1.48 14.31 16.30
CA ALA A 151 -0.78 13.05 16.13
C ALA A 151 -0.63 12.29 17.46
N GLN A 152 -0.19 12.98 18.52
CA GLN A 152 -0.02 12.34 19.83
C GLN A 152 -1.36 11.85 20.39
N ARG A 153 -2.43 12.65 20.31
CA ARG A 153 -3.77 12.21 20.77
C ARG A 153 -4.27 10.96 20.07
N PHE A 154 -4.01 10.80 18.76
CA PHE A 154 -4.35 9.56 18.05
C PHE A 154 -3.54 8.37 18.55
N LEU A 155 -2.25 8.54 18.81
CA LEU A 155 -1.39 7.47 19.34
C LEU A 155 -1.77 7.09 20.76
N ASP A 156 -2.11 8.07 21.62
CA ASP A 156 -2.62 7.82 22.97
C ASP A 156 -3.94 7.02 22.94
N ALA A 157 -4.83 7.36 22.00
CA ALA A 157 -6.06 6.59 21.79
C ALA A 157 -5.75 5.15 21.31
N LEU A 158 -4.80 4.97 20.39
CA LEU A 158 -4.37 3.64 19.94
C LEU A 158 -3.79 2.83 21.12
N HIS A 159 -2.93 3.42 21.95
CA HIS A 159 -2.36 2.78 23.12
C HIS A 159 -3.45 2.35 24.09
N THR A 160 -4.42 3.22 24.39
CA THR A 160 -5.58 2.90 25.22
C THR A 160 -6.33 1.67 24.71
N VAL A 161 -6.59 1.61 23.41
CA VAL A 161 -7.25 0.46 22.78
C VAL A 161 -6.38 -0.81 22.86
N ASN A 162 -5.10 -0.72 22.54
CA ASN A 162 -4.20 -1.88 22.59
C ASN A 162 -4.02 -2.42 24.01
N ASP A 163 -3.97 -1.55 25.02
CA ASP A 163 -3.87 -1.95 26.42
C ASP A 163 -5.16 -2.65 26.89
N ALA A 164 -6.32 -2.10 26.56
CA ALA A 164 -7.61 -2.75 26.86
C ALA A 164 -7.74 -4.13 26.20
N ARG A 165 -7.31 -4.25 24.93
CA ARG A 165 -7.29 -5.54 24.21
C ARG A 165 -6.33 -6.55 24.83
N ARG A 166 -5.15 -6.11 25.24
CA ARG A 166 -4.15 -6.95 25.91
C ARG A 166 -4.62 -7.39 27.31
N ALA A 167 -5.31 -6.53 28.04
CA ALA A 167 -5.90 -6.87 29.32
C ALA A 167 -7.02 -7.93 29.18
N ALA A 168 -7.85 -7.82 28.13
CA ALA A 168 -8.92 -8.78 27.84
C ALA A 168 -8.39 -10.11 27.26
N ALA A 169 -7.28 -10.09 26.52
CA ALA A 169 -6.65 -11.23 25.88
C ALA A 169 -5.13 -11.01 25.78
N PRO A 170 -4.31 -11.60 26.67
CA PRO A 170 -2.86 -11.35 26.72
C PRO A 170 -2.10 -11.64 25.42
N GLY A 171 -2.64 -12.51 24.55
CA GLY A 171 -2.09 -12.80 23.21
C GLY A 171 -2.66 -11.95 22.08
N ALA A 172 -3.45 -10.89 22.37
CA ALA A 172 -4.02 -10.05 21.34
C ALA A 172 -2.92 -9.31 20.56
N ARG A 173 -2.94 -9.47 19.23
CA ARG A 173 -2.02 -8.77 18.33
C ARG A 173 -2.25 -7.25 18.43
N PRO A 174 -1.18 -6.44 18.55
CA PRO A 174 -1.34 -4.98 18.58
C PRO A 174 -1.90 -4.47 17.25
N LEU A 175 -2.83 -3.54 17.33
CA LEU A 175 -3.25 -2.74 16.17
C LEU A 175 -2.19 -1.68 15.89
N ARG A 176 -1.93 -1.44 14.61
CA ARG A 176 -0.96 -0.44 14.15
C ARG A 176 -1.65 0.70 13.42
N VAL A 177 -0.91 1.75 13.12
CA VAL A 177 -1.43 2.88 12.35
C VAL A 177 -0.66 3.12 11.06
N MET A 178 -1.36 3.70 10.09
CA MET A 178 -0.79 4.29 8.89
C MET A 178 -1.15 5.78 8.86
N PRO A 179 -0.25 6.68 9.30
CA PRO A 179 -0.45 8.13 9.20
C PRO A 179 -0.47 8.59 7.75
N ILE A 180 -1.36 9.54 7.42
CA ILE A 180 -1.37 10.23 6.11
C ILE A 180 -0.78 11.62 6.30
N LEU A 181 0.25 11.92 5.54
CA LEU A 181 0.90 13.23 5.51
C LEU A 181 0.25 14.08 4.41
N GLU A 182 -0.57 15.04 4.84
CA GLU A 182 -1.42 15.84 3.95
C GLU A 182 -1.83 17.18 4.55
N SER A 183 -1.35 17.51 5.78
CA SER A 183 -1.77 18.74 6.47
C SER A 183 -1.21 20.00 5.78
N PRO A 184 -1.95 21.12 5.74
CA PRO A 184 -1.48 22.39 5.17
C PRO A 184 -0.16 22.86 5.77
N LEU A 185 0.08 22.65 7.08
CA LEU A 185 1.31 23.02 7.77
C LEU A 185 2.55 22.31 7.21
N MET A 186 2.37 21.09 6.68
CA MET A 186 3.45 20.35 6.06
C MET A 186 3.62 20.73 4.57
N ILE A 187 2.55 21.19 3.93
CA ILE A 187 2.55 21.50 2.51
C ILE A 187 3.23 22.84 2.24
N HIS A 188 3.01 23.86 3.07
CA HIS A 188 3.56 25.18 2.88
C HIS A 188 5.04 25.25 3.26
N ALA A 189 5.86 25.92 2.43
CA ALA A 189 7.30 25.93 2.57
C ALA A 189 7.76 26.53 3.91
N GLU A 190 7.05 27.54 4.42
CA GLU A 190 7.38 28.27 5.65
C GLU A 190 7.32 27.40 6.90
N THR A 191 6.44 26.40 6.93
CA THR A 191 6.20 25.56 8.10
C THR A 191 6.67 24.10 7.88
N ARG A 192 6.93 23.69 6.65
CA ARG A 192 7.20 22.30 6.24
C ARG A 192 8.32 21.65 7.07
N THR A 193 9.49 22.28 7.13
CA THR A 193 10.67 21.67 7.77
C THR A 193 10.44 21.43 9.25
N SER A 194 9.85 22.39 9.97
CA SER A 194 9.54 22.25 11.40
C SER A 194 8.46 21.20 11.63
N THR A 195 7.40 21.20 10.80
CA THR A 195 6.31 20.22 10.88
C THR A 195 6.81 18.79 10.60
N LEU A 196 7.59 18.58 9.54
CA LEU A 196 8.19 17.27 9.25
C LEU A 196 9.14 16.79 10.35
N THR A 197 9.87 17.72 10.99
CA THR A 197 10.74 17.38 12.12
C THR A 197 9.92 16.93 13.32
N GLY A 198 8.83 17.62 13.64
CA GLY A 198 7.90 17.21 14.70
C GLY A 198 7.20 15.89 14.42
N ILE A 199 6.73 15.68 13.19
CA ILE A 199 6.15 14.40 12.76
C ILE A 199 7.16 13.26 12.91
N PHE A 200 8.39 13.44 12.42
CA PHE A 200 9.44 12.44 12.56
C PHE A 200 9.70 12.05 14.01
N ALA A 201 9.80 13.04 14.91
CA ALA A 201 10.02 12.78 16.34
C ALA A 201 8.90 11.93 16.96
N VAL A 202 7.63 12.21 16.62
CA VAL A 202 6.48 11.42 17.09
C VAL A 202 6.50 10.01 16.52
N LEU A 203 6.78 9.86 15.23
CA LEU A 203 6.85 8.55 14.57
C LEU A 203 7.97 7.69 15.17
N GLU A 204 9.16 8.27 15.40
CA GLU A 204 10.29 7.57 16.03
C GLU A 204 9.97 7.10 17.47
N ALA A 205 9.36 7.97 18.27
CA ALA A 205 8.98 7.62 19.65
C ALA A 205 7.94 6.49 19.71
N ASN A 206 7.18 6.27 18.63
CA ASN A 206 6.10 5.29 18.55
C ASN A 206 6.32 4.28 17.40
N ARG A 207 7.56 4.04 17.00
CA ARG A 207 7.92 3.20 15.83
C ARG A 207 7.23 1.83 15.78
N PRO A 208 7.07 1.06 16.89
CA PRO A 208 6.39 -0.24 16.87
C PRO A 208 4.92 -0.17 16.45
N ASP A 209 4.29 0.99 16.63
CA ASP A 209 2.87 1.21 16.31
C ASP A 209 2.65 1.67 14.87
N ILE A 210 3.72 2.10 14.18
CA ILE A 210 3.65 2.62 12.82
C ILE A 210 3.91 1.48 11.83
N LEU A 211 2.94 1.16 10.98
CA LEU A 211 3.14 0.15 9.95
C LEU A 211 3.80 0.76 8.70
N ALA A 212 3.24 1.84 8.19
CA ALA A 212 3.76 2.58 7.04
C ALA A 212 3.24 4.02 7.09
N VAL A 213 3.92 4.93 6.40
CA VAL A 213 3.47 6.31 6.21
C VAL A 213 2.81 6.44 4.84
N ARG A 214 1.73 7.22 4.74
CA ARG A 214 1.00 7.43 3.49
C ARG A 214 1.05 8.90 3.07
N ILE A 215 0.96 9.15 1.77
CA ILE A 215 0.96 10.48 1.18
C ILE A 215 -0.45 10.81 0.70
N GLY A 216 -1.01 11.95 1.16
CA GLY A 216 -2.32 12.47 0.75
C GLY A 216 -2.20 13.53 -0.34
N ALA A 217 -1.88 13.12 -1.57
CA ALA A 217 -1.59 14.04 -2.66
C ALA A 217 -2.80 14.87 -3.14
N THR A 218 -4.02 14.39 -2.92
CA THR A 218 -5.25 15.13 -3.24
C THR A 218 -5.36 16.38 -2.37
N ASP A 219 -5.18 16.24 -1.05
CA ASP A 219 -5.19 17.37 -0.11
C ASP A 219 -4.02 18.32 -0.38
N MET A 220 -2.83 17.78 -0.68
CA MET A 220 -1.67 18.59 -1.06
C MET A 220 -1.95 19.45 -2.30
N SER A 221 -2.58 18.89 -3.32
CA SER A 221 -2.96 19.62 -4.53
C SER A 221 -4.05 20.66 -4.26
N SER A 222 -5.04 20.27 -3.45
CA SER A 222 -6.17 21.10 -3.04
C SER A 222 -5.72 22.36 -2.30
N ALA A 223 -4.66 22.30 -1.49
CA ALA A 223 -4.10 23.45 -0.77
C ALA A 223 -3.64 24.58 -1.72
N TYR A 224 -3.39 24.26 -2.98
CA TYR A 224 -3.03 25.22 -4.03
C TYR A 224 -4.14 25.42 -5.08
N GLY A 225 -5.34 24.89 -4.84
CA GLY A 225 -6.44 24.91 -5.82
C GLY A 225 -6.14 24.13 -7.09
N LEU A 226 -5.25 23.16 -7.03
CA LEU A 226 -4.81 22.38 -8.18
C LEU A 226 -5.53 21.05 -8.27
N ARG A 227 -5.87 20.64 -9.49
CA ARG A 227 -6.33 19.29 -9.82
C ARG A 227 -5.63 18.86 -11.10
N ARG A 228 -4.81 17.80 -11.02
CA ARG A 228 -4.09 17.29 -12.18
C ARG A 228 -5.02 16.65 -13.21
N SER A 229 -4.66 16.77 -14.49
CA SER A 229 -5.30 16.01 -15.55
C SER A 229 -4.79 14.57 -15.55
N ARG A 230 -5.52 13.68 -16.23
CA ARG A 230 -5.13 12.25 -16.35
C ARG A 230 -3.84 12.03 -17.16
N ASP A 231 -3.34 13.03 -17.85
CA ASP A 231 -2.12 12.96 -18.65
C ASP A 231 -0.88 13.35 -17.83
N LEU A 232 -1.07 13.80 -16.58
CA LEU A 232 -0.03 14.24 -15.66
C LEU A 232 0.03 13.34 -14.44
N THR A 233 1.25 13.02 -14.03
CA THR A 233 1.51 12.35 -12.74
C THR A 233 1.54 13.37 -11.61
N ILE A 234 1.52 12.92 -10.37
CA ILE A 234 1.68 13.82 -9.21
C ILE A 234 3.04 14.53 -9.21
N TYR A 235 4.04 13.93 -9.83
CA TYR A 235 5.40 14.49 -9.95
C TYR A 235 5.49 15.64 -10.95
N ASP A 236 4.52 15.77 -11.86
CA ASP A 236 4.39 16.92 -12.76
C ASP A 236 3.81 18.13 -12.02
N VAL A 237 3.15 17.95 -10.85
CA VAL A 237 2.68 19.02 -9.97
C VAL A 237 3.82 19.43 -9.04
N LYS A 238 4.65 20.39 -9.48
CA LYS A 238 5.94 20.72 -8.84
C LYS A 238 5.86 21.06 -7.36
N VAL A 239 4.82 21.78 -6.92
CA VAL A 239 4.66 22.12 -5.49
C VAL A 239 4.40 20.87 -4.63
N VAL A 240 3.70 19.87 -5.16
CA VAL A 240 3.44 18.60 -4.47
C VAL A 240 4.65 17.66 -4.57
N SER A 241 5.26 17.56 -5.74
CA SER A 241 6.48 16.79 -5.97
C SER A 241 7.61 17.20 -5.01
N ALA A 242 7.77 18.50 -4.74
CA ALA A 242 8.74 18.98 -3.77
C ALA A 242 8.44 18.50 -2.34
N VAL A 243 7.16 18.51 -1.93
CA VAL A 243 6.74 17.97 -0.61
C VAL A 243 7.03 16.48 -0.50
N ILE A 244 6.71 15.71 -1.54
CA ILE A 244 7.01 14.26 -1.58
C ILE A 244 8.52 14.01 -1.42
N GLY A 245 9.36 14.79 -2.12
CA GLY A 245 10.82 14.72 -2.01
C GLY A 245 11.30 14.99 -0.57
N ASP A 246 10.75 15.99 0.11
CA ASP A 246 11.09 16.31 1.50
C ASP A 246 10.63 15.22 2.48
N ILE A 247 9.45 14.63 2.26
CA ILE A 247 8.96 13.48 3.04
C ILE A 247 9.92 12.29 2.91
N VAL A 248 10.27 11.91 1.68
CA VAL A 248 11.19 10.80 1.43
C VAL A 248 12.57 11.07 2.03
N ASN A 249 13.10 12.28 1.85
CA ASN A 249 14.37 12.68 2.43
C ASN A 249 14.38 12.55 3.96
N ARG A 250 13.27 12.85 4.64
CA ARG A 250 13.19 12.80 6.11
C ARG A 250 12.84 11.42 6.65
N LEU A 251 11.87 10.74 6.04
CA LEU A 251 11.25 9.52 6.56
C LEU A 251 11.65 8.24 5.82
N GLY A 252 12.04 8.33 4.54
CA GLY A 252 12.31 7.19 3.65
C GLY A 252 13.77 6.74 3.63
N ARG A 253 14.57 7.05 4.66
CA ARG A 253 15.96 6.59 4.78
C ARG A 253 16.00 5.07 5.01
N PRO A 254 17.15 4.40 4.80
CA PRO A 254 17.24 2.94 4.95
C PRO A 254 16.72 2.38 6.29
N ASP A 255 16.91 3.14 7.36
CA ASP A 255 16.42 2.87 8.73
C ASP A 255 15.11 3.59 9.06
N GLY A 256 14.49 4.21 8.06
CA GLY A 256 13.26 5.01 8.20
C GLY A 256 11.97 4.17 8.15
N PHE A 257 10.95 4.75 7.56
CA PHE A 257 9.61 4.15 7.42
C PHE A 257 9.33 3.80 5.97
N VAL A 258 8.55 2.74 5.74
CA VAL A 258 7.96 2.49 4.43
C VAL A 258 6.98 3.62 4.11
N ILE A 259 7.12 4.23 2.95
CA ILE A 259 6.23 5.30 2.46
C ILE A 259 5.42 4.75 1.29
N SER A 260 4.09 4.78 1.43
CA SER A 260 3.18 4.33 0.37
C SER A 260 2.87 5.46 -0.61
N GLY A 261 2.92 5.13 -1.89
CA GLY A 261 2.60 6.05 -2.98
C GLY A 261 1.19 6.63 -2.90
N PRO A 262 0.99 7.86 -3.42
CA PRO A 262 -0.29 8.57 -3.37
C PRO A 262 -1.35 7.93 -4.28
N VAL A 263 -2.57 8.44 -4.18
CA VAL A 263 -3.69 7.97 -4.99
C VAL A 263 -3.55 8.38 -6.45
N TRP A 264 -3.91 7.46 -7.36
CA TRP A 264 -4.26 7.80 -8.74
C TRP A 264 -5.76 7.99 -8.82
N GLU A 265 -6.20 9.22 -9.15
CA GLU A 265 -7.61 9.64 -9.06
C GLU A 265 -8.46 9.26 -10.27
N HIS A 266 -7.83 8.83 -11.36
CA HIS A 266 -8.51 8.57 -12.62
C HIS A 266 -8.77 7.09 -12.82
N TYR A 267 -10.02 6.74 -13.10
CA TYR A 267 -10.43 5.42 -13.60
C TYR A 267 -11.38 5.60 -14.77
N SER A 268 -11.53 4.57 -15.62
CA SER A 268 -12.36 4.64 -16.80
C SER A 268 -13.70 3.96 -16.57
N SER A 269 -14.77 4.62 -17.02
CA SER A 269 -16.11 4.04 -17.11
C SER A 269 -16.63 3.94 -18.56
N GLY A 270 -15.79 4.09 -19.59
CA GLY A 270 -16.22 4.10 -20.97
C GLY A 270 -15.07 4.06 -22.01
N GLU A 271 -15.42 3.96 -23.28
CA GLU A 271 -14.47 3.94 -24.41
C GLU A 271 -13.69 5.27 -24.54
N ARG A 272 -12.40 5.16 -24.86
CA ARG A 272 -11.51 6.30 -25.06
C ARG A 272 -10.98 6.41 -26.49
N LEU A 273 -10.96 7.62 -27.03
CA LEU A 273 -10.19 7.98 -28.22
C LEU A 273 -8.67 7.91 -27.92
N LEU A 274 -7.96 7.10 -28.69
CA LEU A 274 -6.52 6.89 -28.57
C LEU A 274 -5.71 8.16 -28.78
N ARG A 275 -4.86 8.52 -27.81
CA ARG A 275 -3.74 9.44 -28.01
C ARG A 275 -2.44 8.69 -27.77
N PRO A 276 -1.54 8.59 -28.75
CA PRO A 276 -0.24 7.97 -28.55
C PRO A 276 0.65 8.93 -27.74
N MET A 277 1.00 8.57 -26.51
CA MET A 277 1.81 9.40 -25.62
C MET A 277 3.19 8.83 -25.31
N LEU A 278 3.48 7.58 -25.68
CA LEU A 278 4.75 6.94 -25.38
C LEU A 278 5.65 6.92 -26.62
N ARG A 279 6.89 7.41 -26.50
CA ARG A 279 7.91 7.30 -27.54
C ARG A 279 8.39 5.84 -27.71
N SER A 280 8.40 5.05 -26.65
CA SER A 280 8.55 3.60 -26.66
C SER A 280 7.47 2.99 -25.75
N SER A 281 6.96 1.83 -26.07
CA SER A 281 5.94 1.13 -25.30
C SER A 281 6.48 -0.23 -24.85
N PRO A 282 6.50 -0.55 -23.55
CA PRO A 282 6.89 -1.86 -23.07
C PRO A 282 6.02 -2.99 -23.63
N PHE A 283 4.77 -2.68 -24.01
CA PHE A 283 3.88 -3.65 -24.65
C PHE A 283 4.28 -3.98 -26.10
N ALA A 284 4.95 -3.05 -26.80
CA ALA A 284 5.50 -3.32 -28.12
C ALA A 284 6.75 -4.22 -28.05
N GLU A 285 7.54 -4.06 -27.00
CA GLU A 285 8.71 -4.91 -26.73
C GLU A 285 8.31 -6.34 -26.35
N ALA A 286 7.15 -6.51 -25.68
CA ALA A 286 6.60 -7.80 -25.29
C ALA A 286 5.71 -8.43 -26.39
N ASP A 287 5.57 -7.80 -27.57
CA ASP A 287 4.68 -8.20 -28.66
C ASP A 287 3.18 -8.38 -28.26
N GLU A 288 2.75 -7.70 -27.18
CA GLU A 288 1.43 -7.82 -26.55
C GLU A 288 0.50 -6.67 -26.94
N LEU A 289 0.27 -6.48 -28.24
CA LEU A 289 -0.58 -5.40 -28.75
C LEU A 289 -2.05 -5.50 -28.30
N GLY A 290 -2.56 -6.72 -28.12
CA GLY A 290 -3.93 -6.94 -27.63
C GLY A 290 -4.11 -6.50 -26.17
N LEU A 291 -3.16 -6.83 -25.29
CA LEU A 291 -3.15 -6.36 -23.89
C LEU A 291 -2.98 -4.86 -23.83
N ARG A 292 -2.04 -4.28 -24.62
CA ARG A 292 -1.88 -2.84 -24.73
C ARG A 292 -3.18 -2.14 -25.09
N GLN A 293 -3.94 -2.66 -26.07
CA GLN A 293 -5.23 -2.09 -26.46
C GLN A 293 -6.23 -2.10 -25.31
N ARG A 294 -6.33 -3.21 -24.54
CA ARG A 294 -7.19 -3.29 -23.36
C ARG A 294 -6.78 -2.28 -22.28
N LEU A 295 -5.49 -2.13 -22.03
CA LEU A 295 -4.96 -1.18 -21.02
C LEU A 295 -5.13 0.28 -21.44
N LEU A 296 -4.92 0.61 -22.72
CA LEU A 296 -5.19 1.95 -23.25
C LEU A 296 -6.67 2.29 -23.16
N THR A 297 -7.54 1.34 -23.47
CA THR A 297 -8.99 1.48 -23.29
C THR A 297 -9.35 1.68 -21.80
N ALA A 298 -8.62 1.01 -20.89
CA ALA A 298 -8.79 1.17 -19.45
C ALA A 298 -8.13 2.45 -18.86
N ASN A 299 -7.42 3.24 -19.65
CA ASN A 299 -6.69 4.47 -19.22
C ASN A 299 -5.63 4.25 -18.12
N LEU A 300 -4.87 3.18 -18.21
CA LEU A 300 -3.86 2.82 -17.18
C LEU A 300 -2.46 3.38 -17.46
N ASP A 301 -2.19 3.97 -18.64
CA ASP A 301 -0.84 4.48 -18.99
C ASP A 301 -0.30 5.50 -17.99
N GLY A 302 -1.15 6.44 -17.55
CA GLY A 302 -0.77 7.45 -16.56
C GLY A 302 -0.47 6.82 -15.20
N LEU A 303 -1.23 5.78 -14.82
CA LEU A 303 -0.99 5.04 -13.58
C LEU A 303 0.32 4.25 -13.66
N ILE A 304 0.63 3.59 -14.78
CA ILE A 304 1.91 2.89 -15.00
C ILE A 304 3.06 3.86 -14.77
N ARG A 305 3.05 5.00 -15.48
CA ARG A 305 4.09 6.03 -15.34
C ARG A 305 4.23 6.52 -13.90
N GLU A 306 3.11 6.73 -13.19
CA GLU A 306 3.17 7.20 -11.81
C GLU A 306 3.72 6.14 -10.86
N ILE A 307 3.41 4.85 -11.05
CA ILE A 307 3.98 3.76 -10.25
C ILE A 307 5.51 3.66 -10.47
N GLU A 308 5.98 3.80 -11.72
CA GLU A 308 7.41 3.82 -12.01
C GLU A 308 8.12 4.98 -11.28
N LEU A 309 7.50 6.16 -11.29
CA LEU A 309 8.02 7.34 -10.58
C LEU A 309 7.92 7.18 -9.05
N ASP A 310 6.87 6.59 -8.52
CA ASP A 310 6.75 6.25 -7.10
C ASP A 310 7.95 5.39 -6.68
N GLN A 311 8.22 4.30 -7.39
CA GLN A 311 9.33 3.39 -7.10
C GLN A 311 10.70 4.07 -7.25
N ALA A 312 10.90 4.87 -8.30
CA ALA A 312 12.13 5.64 -8.52
C ALA A 312 12.40 6.66 -7.42
N ASN A 313 11.36 7.14 -6.74
CA ASN A 313 11.44 8.07 -5.61
C ASN A 313 11.37 7.38 -4.24
N GLY A 314 11.47 6.05 -4.18
CA GLY A 314 11.55 5.28 -2.93
C GLY A 314 10.21 5.01 -2.25
N LEU A 315 9.08 5.16 -2.95
CA LEU A 315 7.77 4.81 -2.44
C LEU A 315 7.40 3.36 -2.80
N LEU A 316 6.71 2.67 -1.87
CA LEU A 316 6.28 1.28 -2.05
C LEU A 316 4.76 1.17 -1.99
N GLY A 317 4.17 0.46 -2.97
CA GLY A 317 2.72 0.32 -3.04
C GLY A 317 2.02 1.63 -3.40
N LYS A 318 0.69 1.64 -3.31
CA LYS A 318 -0.12 2.77 -3.75
C LYS A 318 -1.49 2.81 -3.06
N THR A 319 -2.00 4.03 -2.82
CA THR A 319 -3.42 4.23 -2.50
C THR A 319 -4.25 3.98 -3.75
N VAL A 320 -5.24 3.10 -3.65
CA VAL A 320 -6.11 2.69 -4.76
C VAL A 320 -7.57 2.93 -4.39
N ILE A 321 -8.32 3.58 -5.29
CA ILE A 321 -9.75 3.88 -5.11
C ILE A 321 -10.65 3.10 -6.06
N HIS A 322 -10.08 2.35 -6.99
CA HIS A 322 -10.83 1.50 -7.91
C HIS A 322 -10.19 0.11 -8.03
N PRO A 323 -10.97 -0.99 -7.96
CA PRO A 323 -10.43 -2.35 -7.99
C PRO A 323 -9.59 -2.70 -9.22
N SER A 324 -9.85 -2.06 -10.38
CA SER A 324 -9.09 -2.31 -11.62
C SER A 324 -7.61 -1.89 -11.53
N HIS A 325 -7.22 -1.09 -10.55
CA HIS A 325 -5.84 -0.68 -10.36
C HIS A 325 -5.02 -1.71 -9.58
N VAL A 326 -5.68 -2.58 -8.79
CA VAL A 326 -5.00 -3.56 -7.91
C VAL A 326 -4.07 -4.48 -8.69
N PRO A 327 -4.50 -5.15 -9.79
CA PRO A 327 -3.62 -6.06 -10.52
C PRO A 327 -2.37 -5.37 -11.08
N LEU A 328 -2.52 -4.14 -11.58
CA LEU A 328 -1.41 -3.37 -12.15
C LEU A 328 -0.36 -3.02 -11.08
N VAL A 329 -0.81 -2.47 -9.94
CA VAL A 329 0.11 -2.12 -8.84
C VAL A 329 0.86 -3.36 -8.35
N HIS A 330 0.19 -4.51 -8.23
CA HIS A 330 0.83 -5.76 -7.82
C HIS A 330 1.81 -6.28 -8.88
N ALA A 331 1.43 -6.31 -10.15
CA ALA A 331 2.31 -6.76 -11.23
C ALA A 331 3.61 -5.94 -11.30
N MET A 332 3.50 -4.61 -11.17
CA MET A 332 4.65 -3.71 -11.16
C MET A 332 5.46 -3.73 -9.85
N SER A 333 4.97 -4.41 -8.80
CA SER A 333 5.68 -4.58 -7.52
C SER A 333 6.54 -5.84 -7.48
N VAL A 334 6.33 -6.80 -8.39
CA VAL A 334 7.13 -8.03 -8.51
C VAL A 334 8.58 -7.66 -8.84
N ILE A 335 9.53 -8.33 -8.21
CA ILE A 335 10.95 -8.09 -8.42
C ILE A 335 11.42 -8.81 -9.69
N SER A 336 12.13 -8.12 -10.57
CA SER A 336 12.72 -8.77 -11.73
C SER A 336 13.81 -9.79 -11.32
N HIS A 337 13.98 -10.84 -12.11
CA HIS A 337 15.02 -11.86 -11.87
C HIS A 337 16.42 -11.24 -11.76
N GLU A 338 16.71 -10.26 -12.61
CA GLU A 338 17.99 -9.53 -12.58
C GLU A 338 18.20 -8.78 -11.27
N ALA A 339 17.21 -7.98 -10.82
CA ALA A 339 17.31 -7.22 -9.57
C ALA A 339 17.46 -8.13 -8.35
N TYR A 340 16.81 -9.29 -8.37
CA TYR A 340 16.94 -10.29 -7.30
C TYR A 340 18.35 -10.88 -7.23
N LEU A 341 18.94 -11.28 -8.37
CA LEU A 341 20.31 -11.79 -8.40
C LEU A 341 21.35 -10.75 -8.00
N ASP A 342 21.14 -9.48 -8.39
CA ASP A 342 21.99 -8.37 -7.93
C ASP A 342 21.89 -8.18 -6.42
N ALA A 343 20.68 -8.22 -5.86
CA ALA A 343 20.47 -8.08 -4.43
C ALA A 343 21.13 -9.23 -3.64
N LEU A 344 21.04 -10.47 -4.12
CA LEU A 344 21.75 -11.61 -3.52
C LEU A 344 23.27 -11.45 -3.60
N HIS A 345 23.79 -11.03 -4.76
CA HIS A 345 25.24 -10.81 -4.96
C HIS A 345 25.78 -9.73 -4.01
N ILE A 346 25.06 -8.62 -3.87
CA ILE A 346 25.45 -7.52 -2.98
C ILE A 346 25.35 -7.93 -1.51
N SER A 347 24.28 -8.62 -1.12
CA SER A 347 24.04 -9.05 0.27
C SER A 347 25.01 -10.14 0.73
N GLY A 348 25.47 -10.99 -0.19
CA GLY A 348 26.43 -12.06 0.10
C GLY A 348 27.89 -11.60 0.17
N ALA A 349 28.19 -10.35 -0.20
CA ALA A 349 29.55 -9.84 -0.22
C ALA A 349 30.03 -9.45 1.18
N SER A 350 31.14 -10.05 1.63
CA SER A 350 31.81 -9.73 2.90
C SER A 350 32.87 -8.65 2.70
N GLY A 351 32.49 -7.44 2.34
CA GLY A 351 33.46 -6.36 2.14
C GLY A 351 32.94 -5.25 1.24
N GLY A 352 33.80 -4.33 0.88
CA GLY A 352 33.51 -3.29 -0.11
C GLY A 352 34.04 -3.69 -1.48
N GLY A 353 33.97 -2.75 -2.43
CA GLY A 353 34.44 -2.93 -3.80
C GLY A 353 33.28 -2.91 -4.79
N ALA A 354 33.61 -3.05 -6.05
CA ALA A 354 32.68 -3.13 -7.16
C ALA A 354 32.94 -4.39 -7.98
N ALA A 355 31.91 -5.03 -8.48
CA ALA A 355 31.99 -6.19 -9.35
C ALA A 355 30.94 -6.10 -10.46
N ALA A 356 31.18 -6.80 -11.58
CA ALA A 356 30.15 -6.92 -12.61
C ALA A 356 28.90 -7.61 -12.04
N SER A 357 27.72 -7.15 -12.44
CA SER A 357 26.45 -7.80 -12.09
C SER A 357 26.41 -9.24 -12.63
N PRO A 358 25.60 -10.15 -12.08
CA PRO A 358 25.39 -11.50 -12.63
C PRO A 358 24.99 -11.47 -14.12
N TYR A 359 24.21 -10.51 -14.55
CA TYR A 359 23.83 -10.31 -15.97
C TYR A 359 24.90 -9.62 -16.81
N ARG A 360 26.03 -9.17 -16.20
CA ARG A 360 27.16 -8.50 -16.86
C ARG A 360 26.83 -7.25 -17.66
N ASN A 361 25.76 -6.58 -17.34
CA ASN A 361 25.27 -5.36 -18.01
C ASN A 361 25.45 -4.09 -17.17
N LYS A 362 25.89 -4.20 -15.92
CA LYS A 362 26.15 -3.09 -14.99
C LYS A 362 27.13 -3.47 -13.89
N MET A 363 27.54 -2.48 -13.12
CA MET A 363 28.41 -2.66 -11.95
C MET A 363 27.60 -2.62 -10.66
N ASN A 364 27.87 -3.57 -9.77
CA ASN A 364 27.35 -3.59 -8.40
C ASN A 364 28.45 -3.10 -7.44
N GLU A 365 28.17 -1.99 -6.74
CA GLU A 365 29.02 -1.49 -5.67
C GLU A 365 28.48 -2.02 -4.32
N MET A 366 29.28 -2.81 -3.62
CA MET A 366 28.78 -3.59 -2.47
C MET A 366 28.26 -2.73 -1.34
N LYS A 367 29.02 -1.72 -0.89
CA LYS A 367 28.60 -0.86 0.23
C LYS A 367 27.47 0.11 -0.12
N PRO A 368 27.55 0.91 -1.21
CA PRO A 368 26.49 1.84 -1.56
C PRO A 368 25.14 1.17 -1.84
N HIS A 369 25.13 -0.04 -2.40
CA HIS A 369 23.91 -0.73 -2.77
C HIS A 369 23.35 -1.66 -1.67
N GLN A 370 23.98 -1.75 -0.48
CA GLN A 370 23.55 -2.67 0.58
C GLN A 370 22.11 -2.46 1.04
N ALA A 371 21.71 -1.18 1.27
CA ALA A 371 20.36 -0.86 1.71
C ALA A 371 19.32 -1.16 0.61
N TRP A 372 19.67 -0.90 -0.66
CA TRP A 372 18.84 -1.25 -1.79
C TRP A 372 18.65 -2.77 -1.90
N ALA A 373 19.72 -3.54 -1.73
CA ALA A 373 19.67 -5.00 -1.79
C ALA A 373 18.79 -5.58 -0.68
N ALA A 374 18.94 -5.08 0.56
CA ALA A 374 18.11 -5.50 1.69
C ALA A 374 16.62 -5.21 1.43
N SER A 375 16.26 -4.00 0.98
CA SER A 375 14.88 -3.63 0.62
C SER A 375 14.34 -4.50 -0.53
N THR A 376 15.16 -4.79 -1.53
CA THR A 376 14.77 -5.63 -2.68
C THR A 376 14.46 -7.06 -2.24
N LEU A 377 15.24 -7.65 -1.32
CA LEU A 377 14.97 -8.99 -0.79
C LEU A 377 13.68 -9.06 0.04
N VAL A 378 13.37 -8.03 0.84
CA VAL A 378 12.08 -7.95 1.55
C VAL A 378 10.91 -7.88 0.57
N ARG A 379 11.04 -7.07 -0.49
CA ARG A 379 10.02 -6.99 -1.55
C ARG A 379 9.90 -8.29 -2.34
N ALA A 380 11.01 -8.98 -2.59
CA ALA A 380 11.01 -10.30 -3.23
C ALA A 380 10.23 -11.34 -2.40
N ALA A 381 10.36 -11.32 -1.08
CA ALA A 381 9.55 -12.15 -0.20
C ALA A 381 8.05 -11.81 -0.29
N ALA A 382 7.71 -10.52 -0.31
CA ALA A 382 6.33 -10.04 -0.35
C ALA A 382 5.63 -10.31 -1.69
N PHE A 383 6.27 -9.96 -2.82
CA PHE A 383 5.66 -9.96 -4.16
C PHE A 383 6.16 -11.08 -5.08
N GLY A 384 7.19 -11.81 -4.66
CA GLY A 384 7.86 -12.80 -5.50
C GLY A 384 8.89 -12.17 -6.44
N VAL A 385 9.56 -13.05 -7.16
CA VAL A 385 10.56 -12.75 -8.19
C VAL A 385 10.06 -13.30 -9.52
N ALA A 386 10.00 -12.49 -10.55
CA ALA A 386 9.63 -12.93 -11.88
C ALA A 386 10.63 -13.99 -12.41
N ALA A 387 10.16 -14.95 -13.19
CA ALA A 387 11.03 -15.85 -13.93
C ALA A 387 11.85 -15.05 -14.98
N PRO A 388 13.00 -15.57 -15.45
CA PRO A 388 13.73 -14.95 -16.56
C PRO A 388 12.78 -14.64 -17.73
N ASP A 389 12.96 -13.48 -18.35
CA ASP A 389 12.18 -12.98 -19.50
C ASP A 389 10.69 -12.68 -19.21
N ILE A 390 10.22 -12.88 -17.98
CA ILE A 390 8.88 -12.47 -17.54
C ILE A 390 8.90 -11.01 -17.09
N THR A 391 7.91 -10.24 -17.59
CA THR A 391 7.71 -8.82 -17.28
C THR A 391 6.41 -8.60 -16.50
N TYR A 392 6.19 -7.37 -16.04
CA TYR A 392 4.90 -7.01 -15.43
C TYR A 392 3.72 -7.12 -16.41
N VAL A 393 3.97 -7.11 -17.72
CA VAL A 393 2.95 -7.27 -18.75
C VAL A 393 2.37 -8.69 -18.71
N ASP A 394 3.24 -9.71 -18.62
CA ASP A 394 2.83 -11.12 -18.51
C ASP A 394 2.04 -11.38 -17.22
N LEU A 395 2.51 -10.78 -16.11
CA LEU A 395 1.87 -10.87 -14.79
C LEU A 395 0.48 -10.20 -14.80
N LEU A 396 0.37 -9.06 -15.48
CA LEU A 396 -0.90 -8.35 -15.60
C LEU A 396 -1.87 -9.11 -16.50
N GLU A 397 -1.42 -9.70 -17.60
CA GLU A 397 -2.25 -10.53 -18.48
C GLU A 397 -2.84 -11.71 -17.72
N ALA A 398 -2.01 -12.42 -16.94
CA ALA A 398 -2.48 -13.53 -16.10
C ALA A 398 -3.49 -13.10 -15.02
N SER A 399 -3.44 -11.83 -14.59
CA SER A 399 -4.38 -11.26 -13.61
C SER A 399 -5.73 -10.83 -14.22
N MET A 400 -5.82 -10.76 -15.54
CA MET A 400 -7.01 -10.32 -16.28
C MET A 400 -7.82 -11.48 -16.86
N ASN A 401 -7.27 -12.68 -16.89
CA ASN A 401 -7.91 -13.92 -17.32
C ASN A 401 -8.59 -14.61 -16.13
#